data_25f3d99f7b929516547ed8ad0cae3cec
#
_entry.id   25f3d99f7b929516547ed8ad0cae3cec
#
_cell.length_a   1.000
_cell.length_b   1.000
_cell.length_c   1.000
_cell.angle_alpha   90.00
_cell.angle_beta   90.00
_cell.angle_gamma   90.00
#
_symmetry.space_group_name_H-M   'P 1'
#
loop_
_entity.id
_entity.type
_entity.pdbx_description
1 polymer ?
#
loop_
_entity_poly.entity_id
_entity_poly.type
_entity_poly.pdbx_seq_one_letter_code
_entity_poly.pdbx_strand_id
1 'polypeptide(L)'
;MDYFDLDPDRIPSQSAFNQRRSQISLSAFEYLFSEFSSAFPSTTNTFKGHCILACDSCHVVYTTNSEIIEDFNKPHLIDYKGYNHMHLNSFVDVISKAFIDVVVQPGQKPDERQALHIMLDHFQPDEPSKYIITADRVYESYDLLFHCELKHLSYTLVMNPCL
;
A
#
# COMPACT_ATOMS: atom_id res chain seq x y z
N MET A 1 -6.99 -6.14 -29.85
CA MET A 1 -6.35 -7.35 -29.28
C MET A 1 -7.27 -7.79 -28.14
N ASP A 2 -8.11 -8.77 -28.40
CA ASP A 2 -9.05 -9.26 -27.39
C ASP A 2 -8.25 -10.07 -26.38
N TYR A 3 -8.09 -9.54 -25.19
CA TYR A 3 -7.32 -10.17 -24.10
C TYR A 3 -7.93 -11.51 -23.63
N PHE A 4 -9.21 -11.70 -23.93
CA PHE A 4 -9.92 -12.95 -23.63
C PHE A 4 -10.61 -13.39 -24.91
N ASP A 5 -10.23 -14.53 -25.43
CA ASP A 5 -10.91 -15.21 -26.54
C ASP A 5 -12.27 -15.75 -26.04
N LEU A 6 -13.11 -14.82 -25.54
CA LEU A 6 -14.40 -15.11 -24.95
C LEU A 6 -15.48 -14.90 -26.00
N ASP A 7 -16.36 -15.87 -26.12
CA ASP A 7 -17.60 -15.76 -26.86
C ASP A 7 -18.38 -14.49 -26.38
N PRO A 8 -18.72 -13.55 -27.28
CA PRO A 8 -19.44 -12.33 -26.93
C PRO A 8 -20.70 -12.56 -26.09
N ASP A 9 -21.37 -13.70 -26.30
CA ASP A 9 -22.59 -14.08 -25.55
C ASP A 9 -22.29 -14.55 -24.11
N ARG A 10 -21.02 -14.78 -23.78
CA ARG A 10 -20.56 -15.14 -22.43
C ARG A 10 -19.99 -13.96 -21.63
N ILE A 11 -19.86 -12.80 -22.24
CA ILE A 11 -19.38 -11.61 -21.54
C ILE A 11 -20.49 -11.09 -20.62
N PRO A 12 -20.29 -11.07 -19.29
CA PRO A 12 -21.31 -10.57 -18.39
C PRO A 12 -21.55 -9.07 -18.61
N SER A 13 -22.79 -8.63 -18.44
CA SER A 13 -23.09 -7.21 -18.45
C SER A 13 -22.37 -6.51 -17.30
N GLN A 14 -22.13 -5.20 -17.42
CA GLN A 14 -21.52 -4.39 -16.37
C GLN A 14 -22.25 -4.54 -15.02
N SER A 15 -23.59 -4.59 -15.06
CA SER A 15 -24.41 -4.81 -13.85
C SER A 15 -24.15 -6.17 -13.22
N ALA A 16 -24.13 -7.24 -14.03
CA ALA A 16 -23.85 -8.60 -13.56
C ALA A 16 -22.42 -8.69 -12.97
N PHE A 17 -21.45 -8.07 -13.61
CA PHE A 17 -20.09 -8.00 -13.10
C PHE A 17 -20.03 -7.31 -11.72
N ASN A 18 -20.65 -6.13 -11.58
CA ASN A 18 -20.67 -5.40 -10.32
C ASN A 18 -21.35 -6.18 -9.20
N GLN A 19 -22.46 -6.87 -9.48
CA GLN A 19 -23.14 -7.71 -8.50
C GLN A 19 -22.27 -8.90 -8.06
N ARG A 20 -21.54 -9.52 -8.99
CA ARG A 20 -20.64 -10.64 -8.67
C ARG A 20 -19.42 -10.20 -7.89
N ARG A 21 -18.89 -9.01 -8.19
CA ARG A 21 -17.73 -8.46 -7.47
C ARG A 21 -17.98 -8.32 -5.96
N SER A 22 -19.21 -7.95 -5.56
CA SER A 22 -19.58 -7.84 -4.15
C SER A 22 -19.63 -9.18 -3.40
N GLN A 23 -19.61 -10.29 -4.14
CA GLN A 23 -19.61 -11.66 -3.58
C GLN A 23 -18.19 -12.22 -3.40
N ILE A 24 -17.18 -11.52 -3.91
CA ILE A 24 -15.76 -11.93 -3.76
C ILE A 24 -15.34 -11.57 -2.34
N SER A 25 -14.77 -12.54 -1.62
CA SER A 25 -14.21 -12.31 -0.29
C SER A 25 -13.03 -11.32 -0.37
N LEU A 26 -12.88 -10.46 0.64
CA LEU A 26 -11.74 -9.57 0.77
C LEU A 26 -10.41 -10.36 0.74
N SER A 27 -10.37 -11.49 1.41
CA SER A 27 -9.20 -12.38 1.45
C SER A 27 -8.75 -12.89 0.07
N ALA A 28 -9.67 -12.94 -0.93
CA ALA A 28 -9.29 -13.29 -2.28
C ALA A 28 -8.44 -12.20 -2.96
N PHE A 29 -8.71 -10.92 -2.65
CA PHE A 29 -7.89 -9.81 -3.15
C PHE A 29 -6.53 -9.76 -2.46
N GLU A 30 -6.48 -10.03 -1.16
CA GLU A 30 -5.23 -10.14 -0.40
C GLU A 30 -4.35 -11.27 -0.94
N TYR A 31 -4.96 -12.44 -1.20
CA TYR A 31 -4.27 -13.57 -1.81
C TYR A 31 -3.74 -13.23 -3.20
N LEU A 32 -4.57 -12.64 -4.07
CA LEU A 32 -4.16 -12.25 -5.42
C LEU A 32 -3.02 -11.22 -5.38
N PHE A 33 -3.08 -10.26 -4.47
CA PHE A 33 -2.02 -9.27 -4.28
C PHE A 33 -0.71 -9.96 -3.86
N SER A 34 -0.77 -10.84 -2.88
CA SER A 34 0.39 -11.59 -2.39
C SER A 34 1.03 -12.44 -3.49
N GLU A 35 0.23 -13.21 -4.24
CA GLU A 35 0.73 -14.04 -5.36
C GLU A 35 1.33 -13.17 -6.46
N PHE A 36 0.67 -12.07 -6.81
CA PHE A 36 1.16 -11.15 -7.82
C PHE A 36 2.48 -10.51 -7.40
N SER A 37 2.56 -9.98 -6.18
CA SER A 37 3.77 -9.34 -5.65
C SER A 37 4.94 -10.33 -5.56
N SER A 38 4.67 -11.58 -5.18
CA SER A 38 5.68 -12.65 -5.13
C SER A 38 6.22 -13.05 -6.51
N ALA A 39 5.39 -12.93 -7.55
CA ALA A 39 5.80 -13.27 -8.93
C ALA A 39 6.76 -12.24 -9.53
N PHE A 40 6.87 -11.04 -8.96
CA PHE A 40 7.76 -9.98 -9.40
C PHE A 40 8.85 -9.69 -8.35
N PRO A 41 9.85 -10.58 -8.21
CA PRO A 41 10.94 -10.33 -7.27
C PRO A 41 11.67 -9.03 -7.64
N SER A 42 11.82 -8.16 -6.67
CA SER A 42 12.47 -6.84 -6.82
C SER A 42 13.96 -6.92 -7.20
N THR A 43 14.53 -8.12 -7.24
CA THR A 43 15.97 -8.35 -7.47
C THR A 43 16.43 -8.18 -8.92
N THR A 44 15.52 -8.07 -9.88
CA THR A 44 15.89 -7.98 -11.31
C THR A 44 16.46 -6.61 -11.70
N ASN A 45 16.03 -5.54 -11.02
CA ASN A 45 16.47 -4.19 -11.28
C ASN A 45 17.04 -3.56 -10.00
N THR A 46 18.32 -3.22 -10.03
CA THR A 46 19.01 -2.64 -8.87
C THR A 46 19.67 -1.32 -9.23
N PHE A 47 19.76 -0.41 -8.26
CA PHE A 47 20.58 0.78 -8.36
C PHE A 47 21.90 0.53 -7.62
N LYS A 48 23.00 0.48 -8.36
CA LYS A 48 24.36 0.19 -7.81
C LYS A 48 24.40 -1.08 -6.94
N GLY A 49 23.63 -2.11 -7.32
CA GLY A 49 23.56 -3.37 -6.60
C GLY A 49 22.57 -3.42 -5.46
N HIS A 50 21.80 -2.35 -5.22
CA HIS A 50 20.78 -2.29 -4.17
C HIS A 50 19.36 -2.13 -4.72
N CYS A 51 18.41 -2.77 -4.08
CA CYS A 51 16.97 -2.54 -4.26
C CYS A 51 16.53 -1.38 -3.36
N ILE A 52 15.81 -0.42 -3.90
CA ILE A 52 15.32 0.74 -3.14
C ILE A 52 13.83 0.58 -2.94
N LEU A 53 13.42 0.42 -1.69
CA LEU A 53 12.02 0.32 -1.30
C LEU A 53 11.57 1.61 -0.64
N ALA A 54 10.56 2.25 -1.22
CA ALA A 54 9.97 3.46 -0.65
C ALA A 54 8.69 3.12 0.13
N CYS A 55 8.54 3.74 1.30
CA CYS A 55 7.28 3.78 2.03
C CYS A 55 6.65 5.15 1.86
N ASP A 56 5.39 5.16 1.46
CA ASP A 56 4.59 6.38 1.36
C ASP A 56 3.11 6.04 1.59
N SER A 57 2.33 7.06 1.87
CA SER A 57 0.92 6.92 2.19
C SER A 57 0.04 7.87 1.38
N CYS A 58 -1.22 7.51 1.22
CA CYS A 58 -2.22 8.37 0.61
C CYS A 58 -3.61 8.14 1.19
N HIS A 59 -4.46 9.15 1.07
CA HIS A 59 -5.87 9.03 1.39
C HIS A 59 -6.65 8.58 0.16
N VAL A 60 -7.41 7.50 0.31
CA VAL A 60 -8.30 7.00 -0.75
C VAL A 60 -9.74 7.29 -0.36
N VAL A 61 -10.38 8.21 -1.08
CA VAL A 61 -11.79 8.54 -0.87
C VAL A 61 -12.65 7.49 -1.56
N TYR A 62 -13.69 7.04 -0.87
CA TYR A 62 -14.64 6.06 -1.40
C TYR A 62 -16.09 6.47 -1.12
N THR A 63 -17.05 5.64 -1.53
CA THR A 63 -18.49 5.93 -1.40
C THR A 63 -18.86 6.30 0.03
N THR A 64 -19.51 7.45 0.19
CA THR A 64 -19.89 7.99 1.50
C THR A 64 -20.87 7.08 2.21
N ASN A 65 -20.49 6.64 3.41
CA ASN A 65 -21.34 5.94 4.36
C ASN A 65 -21.03 6.45 5.78
N SER A 66 -21.93 7.24 6.34
CA SER A 66 -21.77 7.83 7.68
C SER A 66 -21.83 6.82 8.84
N GLU A 67 -22.23 5.58 8.57
CA GLU A 67 -22.24 4.52 9.58
C GLU A 67 -20.83 3.97 9.83
N ILE A 68 -19.92 4.12 8.87
CA ILE A 68 -18.51 3.75 9.01
C ILE A 68 -17.77 4.92 9.69
N ILE A 69 -17.90 5.00 11.01
CA ILE A 69 -17.44 6.15 11.81
C ILE A 69 -15.92 6.35 11.71
N GLU A 70 -15.15 5.26 11.64
CA GLU A 70 -13.70 5.28 11.63
C GLU A 70 -13.10 5.93 10.36
N ASP A 71 -13.88 5.93 9.28
CA ASP A 71 -13.48 6.48 7.98
C ASP A 71 -14.23 7.77 7.63
N PHE A 72 -15.27 8.12 8.39
CA PHE A 72 -16.16 9.22 8.03
C PHE A 72 -15.66 10.57 8.51
N ASN A 73 -15.37 11.47 7.57
CA ASN A 73 -15.11 12.88 7.83
C ASN A 73 -16.40 13.68 7.83
N LYS A 74 -16.71 14.26 8.99
CA LYS A 74 -17.85 15.16 9.14
C LYS A 74 -17.58 16.45 8.38
N PRO A 75 -18.59 17.05 7.73
CA PRO A 75 -18.42 18.33 7.09
C PRO A 75 -18.19 19.44 8.15
N HIS A 76 -17.31 20.35 7.85
CA HIS A 76 -17.06 21.54 8.71
C HIS A 76 -18.16 22.62 8.51
N LEU A 77 -18.85 22.60 7.38
CA LEU A 77 -19.91 23.56 7.03
C LEU A 77 -21.22 22.82 6.78
N ILE A 78 -22.34 23.46 7.12
CA ILE A 78 -23.69 22.87 7.08
C ILE A 78 -24.08 22.39 5.68
N ASP A 79 -23.61 23.07 4.63
CA ASP A 79 -23.98 22.79 3.24
C ASP A 79 -23.08 21.71 2.57
N TYR A 80 -22.08 21.20 3.28
CA TYR A 80 -21.17 20.20 2.74
C TYR A 80 -21.54 18.80 3.21
N LYS A 81 -21.52 17.85 2.30
CA LYS A 81 -21.64 16.42 2.64
C LYS A 81 -20.30 15.91 3.16
N GLY A 82 -20.33 15.11 4.21
CA GLY A 82 -19.16 14.37 4.66
C GLY A 82 -18.69 13.37 3.59
N TYR A 83 -17.52 12.80 3.79
CA TYR A 83 -16.96 11.76 2.91
C TYR A 83 -16.23 10.71 3.75
N ASN A 84 -16.15 9.50 3.19
CA ASN A 84 -15.33 8.44 3.75
C ASN A 84 -13.98 8.39 3.03
N HIS A 85 -12.93 8.15 3.79
CA HIS A 85 -11.63 7.82 3.23
C HIS A 85 -10.95 6.75 4.09
N MET A 86 -10.11 5.98 3.47
CA MET A 86 -9.16 5.10 4.12
C MET A 86 -7.74 5.65 3.92
N HIS A 87 -6.85 5.29 4.81
CA HIS A 87 -5.43 5.60 4.71
C HIS A 87 -4.69 4.38 4.16
N LEU A 88 -4.12 4.52 2.98
CA LEU A 88 -3.38 3.47 2.31
C LEU A 88 -1.89 3.73 2.47
N ASN A 89 -1.19 2.83 3.13
CA ASN A 89 0.27 2.85 3.23
C ASN A 89 0.82 1.80 2.27
N SER A 90 1.84 2.14 1.51
CA SER A 90 2.40 1.27 0.51
C SER A 90 3.91 1.15 0.63
N PHE A 91 4.41 -0.04 0.35
CA PHE A 91 5.82 -0.37 0.28
C PHE A 91 6.15 -0.74 -1.16
N VAL A 92 6.91 0.08 -1.83
CA VAL A 92 7.08 0.05 -3.30
C VAL A 92 8.54 -0.06 -3.67
N ASP A 93 8.88 -0.99 -4.55
CA ASP A 93 10.18 -0.97 -5.23
C ASP A 93 10.21 0.21 -6.21
N VAL A 94 11.08 1.17 -5.95
CA VAL A 94 11.18 2.43 -6.71
C VAL A 94 11.58 2.19 -8.17
N ILE A 95 12.36 1.14 -8.44
CA ILE A 95 12.92 0.88 -9.76
C ILE A 95 11.94 0.08 -10.62
N SER A 96 11.44 -1.01 -10.09
CA SER A 96 10.44 -1.85 -10.81
C SER A 96 9.04 -1.25 -10.76
N LYS A 97 8.78 -0.32 -9.82
CA LYS A 97 7.45 0.25 -9.51
C LYS A 97 6.45 -0.81 -9.06
N ALA A 98 6.94 -1.92 -8.56
CA ALA A 98 6.10 -2.98 -8.02
C ALA A 98 5.74 -2.67 -6.56
N PHE A 99 4.49 -2.89 -6.20
CA PHE A 99 4.05 -2.89 -4.81
C PHE A 99 4.52 -4.19 -4.15
N ILE A 100 5.24 -4.04 -3.05
CA ILE A 100 5.75 -5.17 -2.27
C ILE A 100 4.75 -5.53 -1.17
N ASP A 101 4.23 -4.50 -0.49
CA ASP A 101 3.23 -4.67 0.56
C ASP A 101 2.33 -3.44 0.66
N VAL A 102 1.15 -3.62 1.23
CA VAL A 102 0.15 -2.56 1.44
C VAL A 102 -0.54 -2.77 2.77
N VAL A 103 -0.62 -1.70 3.57
CA VAL A 103 -1.39 -1.67 4.82
C VAL A 103 -2.48 -0.63 4.72
N VAL A 104 -3.72 -1.06 4.90
CA VAL A 104 -4.90 -0.17 4.92
C VAL A 104 -5.27 0.12 6.37
N GLN A 105 -5.44 1.40 6.68
CA GLN A 105 -5.85 1.87 8.01
C GLN A 105 -7.12 2.73 7.91
N PRO A 106 -7.90 2.83 9.01
CA PRO A 106 -9.02 3.76 9.08
C PRO A 106 -8.56 5.21 8.86
N GLY A 107 -9.35 5.97 8.08
CA GLY A 107 -8.98 7.33 7.70
C GLY A 107 -8.88 8.32 8.87
N GLN A 108 -9.61 8.08 9.97
CA GLN A 108 -9.63 8.96 11.14
C GLN A 108 -8.44 8.79 12.09
N LYS A 109 -7.74 7.68 12.01
CA LYS A 109 -6.63 7.35 12.91
C LYS A 109 -5.49 6.67 12.16
N PRO A 110 -4.91 7.35 11.16
CA PRO A 110 -3.76 6.81 10.47
C PRO A 110 -2.54 6.80 11.39
N ASP A 111 -1.77 5.72 11.32
CA ASP A 111 -0.46 5.62 11.97
C ASP A 111 0.53 5.02 10.96
N GLU A 112 1.18 5.92 10.23
CA GLU A 112 2.11 5.57 9.15
C GLU A 112 3.33 4.80 9.68
N ARG A 113 3.80 5.13 10.89
CA ARG A 113 4.94 4.43 11.51
C ARG A 113 4.58 3.00 11.84
N GLN A 114 3.40 2.79 12.44
CA GLN A 114 2.91 1.43 12.70
C GLN A 114 2.70 0.65 11.39
N ALA A 115 2.19 1.29 10.35
CA ALA A 115 2.04 0.65 9.04
C ALA A 115 3.39 0.19 8.48
N LEU A 116 4.43 1.03 8.57
CA LEU A 116 5.76 0.65 8.13
C LEU A 116 6.34 -0.50 8.99
N HIS A 117 6.13 -0.50 10.30
CA HIS A 117 6.52 -1.64 11.16
C HIS A 117 5.88 -2.95 10.68
N ILE A 118 4.58 -2.95 10.40
CA ILE A 118 3.86 -4.13 9.90
C ILE A 118 4.46 -4.60 8.57
N MET A 119 4.68 -3.68 7.63
CA MET A 119 5.25 -4.01 6.33
C MET A 119 6.69 -4.53 6.43
N LEU A 120 7.50 -3.98 7.34
CA LEU A 120 8.84 -4.49 7.63
C LEU A 120 8.79 -5.89 8.26
N ASP A 121 7.79 -6.20 9.07
CA ASP A 121 7.62 -7.54 9.65
C ASP A 121 7.24 -8.59 8.60
N HIS A 122 6.42 -8.21 7.64
CA HIS A 122 6.08 -9.08 6.50
C HIS A 122 7.26 -9.29 5.56
N PHE A 123 8.14 -8.29 5.46
CA PHE A 123 9.26 -8.30 4.52
C PHE A 123 10.41 -9.16 5.04
N GLN A 124 10.66 -10.29 4.37
CA GLN A 124 11.64 -11.31 4.73
C GLN A 124 12.54 -11.63 3.51
N PRO A 125 13.43 -10.72 3.10
CA PRO A 125 14.30 -10.95 1.96
C PRO A 125 15.44 -11.92 2.29
N ASP A 126 15.88 -12.72 1.30
CA ASP A 126 17.02 -13.62 1.45
C ASP A 126 18.33 -12.88 1.76
N GLU A 127 18.51 -11.71 1.18
CA GLU A 127 19.72 -10.87 1.35
C GLU A 127 19.35 -9.45 1.81
N PRO A 128 19.04 -9.25 3.10
CA PRO A 128 18.58 -7.96 3.63
C PRO A 128 19.51 -6.77 3.32
N SER A 129 20.84 -6.99 3.33
CA SER A 129 21.83 -5.95 3.08
C SER A 129 21.77 -5.34 1.67
N LYS A 130 21.07 -5.99 0.75
CA LYS A 130 20.84 -5.45 -0.60
C LYS A 130 19.69 -4.45 -0.66
N TYR A 131 18.95 -4.26 0.42
CA TYR A 131 17.78 -3.40 0.43
C TYR A 131 18.04 -2.09 1.18
N ILE A 132 17.60 -1.00 0.58
CA ILE A 132 17.61 0.33 1.18
C ILE A 132 16.14 0.76 1.32
N ILE A 133 15.71 0.96 2.57
CA ILE A 133 14.38 1.48 2.89
C ILE A 133 14.47 3.01 2.84
N THR A 134 13.58 3.65 2.10
CA THR A 134 13.47 5.11 2.07
C THR A 134 12.05 5.54 2.43
N ALA A 135 11.94 6.56 3.25
CA ALA A 135 10.68 7.17 3.64
C ALA A 135 10.86 8.67 3.86
N ASP A 136 9.78 9.41 3.97
CA ASP A 136 9.84 10.81 4.33
C ASP A 136 10.10 11.00 5.84
N ARG A 137 10.22 12.26 6.29
CA ARG A 137 10.52 12.60 7.69
C ARG A 137 9.41 12.22 8.68
N VAL A 138 8.17 12.02 8.22
CA VAL A 138 7.06 11.64 9.11
C VAL A 138 7.32 10.28 9.73
N TYR A 139 8.06 9.42 9.01
CA TYR A 139 8.49 8.12 9.48
C TYR A 139 9.71 8.17 10.42
N GLU A 140 10.27 9.36 10.72
CA GLU A 140 11.40 9.47 11.64
C GLU A 140 11.02 8.94 13.02
N SER A 141 11.69 7.83 13.40
CA SER A 141 11.49 7.17 14.69
C SER A 141 12.72 6.32 15.02
N TYR A 142 13.22 6.44 16.25
CA TYR A 142 14.30 5.58 16.74
C TYR A 142 13.93 4.10 16.71
N ASP A 143 12.65 3.81 16.97
CA ASP A 143 12.12 2.46 16.96
C ASP A 143 12.17 1.85 15.55
N LEU A 144 11.76 2.60 14.52
CA LEU A 144 11.88 2.17 13.13
C LEU A 144 13.33 1.98 12.67
N LEU A 145 14.23 2.89 13.06
CA LEU A 145 15.65 2.74 12.77
C LEU A 145 16.21 1.47 13.40
N PHE A 146 15.89 1.24 14.67
CA PHE A 146 16.30 0.05 15.38
C PHE A 146 15.71 -1.24 14.77
N HIS A 147 14.46 -1.19 14.32
CA HIS A 147 13.81 -2.32 13.63
C HIS A 147 14.52 -2.65 12.31
N CYS A 148 14.86 -1.64 11.51
CA CYS A 148 15.64 -1.85 10.28
C CYS A 148 17.01 -2.46 10.58
N GLU A 149 17.70 -1.98 11.63
CA GLU A 149 19.00 -2.50 12.05
C GLU A 149 18.92 -3.98 12.49
N LEU A 150 17.91 -4.34 13.28
CA LEU A 150 17.65 -5.74 13.66
C LEU A 150 17.43 -6.66 12.47
N LYS A 151 16.84 -6.14 11.41
CA LYS A 151 16.60 -6.87 10.14
C LYS A 151 17.76 -6.76 9.16
N HIS A 152 18.86 -6.12 9.52
CA HIS A 152 20.01 -5.86 8.65
C HIS A 152 19.67 -5.09 7.36
N LEU A 153 18.65 -4.25 7.42
CA LEU A 153 18.21 -3.37 6.33
C LEU A 153 18.91 -2.00 6.45
N SER A 154 19.32 -1.43 5.32
CA SER A 154 19.74 -0.04 5.28
C SER A 154 18.51 0.87 5.26
N TYR A 155 18.58 2.00 5.97
CA TYR A 155 17.48 2.96 6.06
C TYR A 155 17.94 4.38 5.74
N THR A 156 17.13 5.12 4.99
CA THR A 156 17.36 6.53 4.70
C THR A 156 16.08 7.32 4.77
N LEU A 157 16.14 8.50 5.38
CA LEU A 157 15.04 9.46 5.42
C LEU A 157 15.30 10.57 4.40
N VAL A 158 14.26 10.93 3.66
CA VAL A 158 14.28 12.14 2.85
C VAL A 158 14.04 13.32 3.77
N MET A 159 15.12 14.01 4.14
CA MET A 159 15.03 15.24 4.92
C MET A 159 14.85 16.42 3.96
N ASN A 160 13.83 17.25 4.16
CA ASN A 160 13.81 18.55 3.52
C ASN A 160 14.98 19.36 4.08
N PRO A 161 15.85 19.94 3.23
CA PRO A 161 16.82 20.90 3.73
C PRO A 161 16.05 22.01 4.44
N CYS A 162 16.32 22.22 5.72
CA CYS A 162 15.80 23.38 6.44
C CYS A 162 16.22 24.62 5.65
N LEU A 163 15.24 25.37 5.14
CA LEU A 163 15.42 26.73 4.63
C LEU A 163 15.83 27.66 5.78
#